data_1079b276572d7611b7da857241d516be
#
_entry.id   1079b276572d7611b7da857241d516be
#
_cell.length_a   1.000
_cell.length_b   1.000
_cell.length_c   1.000
_cell.angle_alpha   90.00
_cell.angle_beta   90.00
_cell.angle_gamma   90.00
#
_symmetry.space_group_name_H-M   'P 1'
#
loop_
_entity.id
_entity.type
_entity.pdbx_description
1 polymer ?
#
loop_
_entity_poly.entity_id
_entity_poly.type
_entity_poly.pdbx_seq_one_letter_code
_entity_poly.pdbx_strand_id
1 'polypeptide(L)'
;MPVETELLDPVHLASIEDYSLLTRIVVDGALPGIHRSQRHGRGSEFFQYREYASGDDLKLVDWKVYAKRGELVSKSFQEDTNLTCYLVLDTSASMGYQGSRSSCSKLRYACMLAACFAYIANRQGDRVGLFAYSDKAKAWIQPRSGRGHLNRIFTALAGFEAEGANDHRSSWNTLSSGLPGKSLVVFLSDFLEAEEELPEHLRFATSARYECLCLQTLDPDELDLPDSEALRFSEMEGTHEISTSPPAIREDYKAGMNDFLDRLKDNLALVNVEFESLTTDAHLGHALHRFLGMRYGSL
;
A
#
# COMPACT_ATOMS: atom_id res chain seq x y z
N MET A 1 9.89 16.60 21.92
CA MET A 1 10.42 15.73 20.88
C MET A 1 9.78 16.08 19.53
N PRO A 2 10.12 17.20 18.92
CA PRO A 2 9.51 17.64 17.65
C PRO A 2 10.30 17.22 16.40
N VAL A 3 11.54 16.78 16.50
CA VAL A 3 12.42 16.58 15.33
C VAL A 3 12.10 15.30 14.53
N GLU A 4 11.55 14.28 15.16
CA GLU A 4 11.21 13.01 14.47
C GLU A 4 9.96 13.13 13.58
N THR A 5 9.04 14.02 13.92
CA THR A 5 7.80 14.23 13.15
C THR A 5 8.08 15.02 11.85
N GLU A 6 9.01 15.97 11.86
CA GLU A 6 9.38 16.77 10.69
C GLU A 6 10.05 15.93 9.59
N LEU A 7 10.83 14.90 9.95
CA LEU A 7 11.50 14.02 8.97
C LEU A 7 10.54 13.10 8.21
N LEU A 8 9.30 12.95 8.69
CA LEU A 8 8.25 12.15 8.06
C LEU A 8 7.30 12.99 7.20
N ASP A 9 7.53 14.29 7.13
CA ASP A 9 6.75 15.19 6.30
C ASP A 9 6.97 14.86 4.81
N PRO A 10 5.90 14.67 4.01
CA PRO A 10 6.01 14.43 2.57
C PRO A 10 6.87 15.45 1.83
N VAL A 11 6.92 16.70 2.28
CA VAL A 11 7.77 17.74 1.71
C VAL A 11 9.25 17.35 1.73
N HIS A 12 9.73 16.83 2.86
CA HIS A 12 11.12 16.39 2.99
C HIS A 12 11.37 15.06 2.30
N LEU A 13 10.40 14.13 2.38
CA LEU A 13 10.51 12.81 1.76
C LEU A 13 10.51 12.87 0.23
N ALA A 14 9.79 13.81 -0.36
CA ALA A 14 9.72 13.97 -1.82
C ALA A 14 11.08 14.26 -2.46
N SER A 15 12.00 14.91 -1.72
CA SER A 15 13.35 15.22 -2.19
C SER A 15 14.32 14.03 -2.13
N ILE A 16 13.96 12.93 -1.45
CA ILE A 16 14.81 11.76 -1.31
C ILE A 16 14.65 10.84 -2.50
N GLU A 17 15.60 10.80 -3.41
CA GLU A 17 15.57 9.94 -4.59
C GLU A 17 15.85 8.46 -4.25
N ASP A 18 16.68 8.21 -3.23
CA ASP A 18 17.04 6.85 -2.80
C ASP A 18 15.93 6.23 -1.94
N TYR A 19 15.12 5.38 -2.54
CA TYR A 19 14.07 4.63 -1.84
C TYR A 19 14.60 3.74 -0.70
N SER A 20 15.85 3.28 -0.75
CA SER A 20 16.43 2.51 0.35
C SER A 20 16.64 3.37 1.60
N LEU A 21 17.03 4.63 1.42
CA LEU A 21 17.15 5.60 2.50
C LEU A 21 15.76 6.06 2.98
N LEU A 22 14.90 6.46 2.04
CA LEU A 22 13.54 6.90 2.32
C LEU A 22 12.76 5.89 3.16
N THR A 23 12.74 4.62 2.75
CA THR A 23 11.98 3.58 3.45
C THR A 23 12.47 3.32 4.87
N ARG A 24 13.78 3.46 5.12
CA ARG A 24 14.31 3.35 6.49
C ARG A 24 13.84 4.51 7.36
N ILE A 25 13.93 5.73 6.87
CA ILE A 25 13.49 6.92 7.60
C ILE A 25 12.01 6.80 7.94
N VAL A 26 11.18 6.48 6.94
CA VAL A 26 9.73 6.42 7.11
C VAL A 26 9.32 5.26 8.01
N VAL A 27 9.81 4.05 7.76
CA VAL A 27 9.36 2.86 8.49
C VAL A 27 9.91 2.84 9.90
N ASP A 28 11.17 3.18 10.11
CA ASP A 28 11.75 3.20 11.45
C ASP A 28 11.23 4.38 12.29
N GLY A 29 10.85 5.50 11.66
CA GLY A 29 10.27 6.65 12.32
C GLY A 29 8.76 6.53 12.60
N ALA A 30 7.97 6.03 11.65
CA ALA A 30 6.52 5.88 11.82
C ALA A 30 6.13 4.67 12.68
N LEU A 31 6.97 3.65 12.72
CA LEU A 31 6.66 2.36 13.32
C LEU A 31 7.73 1.93 14.35
N PRO A 32 7.97 2.75 15.40
CA PRO A 32 8.93 2.39 16.43
C PRO A 32 8.50 1.09 17.11
N GLY A 33 9.32 0.04 17.01
CA GLY A 33 9.06 -1.25 17.66
C GLY A 33 8.53 -2.36 16.74
N ILE A 34 8.32 -2.13 15.45
CA ILE A 34 8.13 -3.24 14.49
C ILE A 34 9.49 -3.93 14.24
N HIS A 35 10.10 -4.34 15.30
CA HIS A 35 11.07 -5.41 15.26
C HIS A 35 10.27 -6.69 15.07
N ARG A 36 10.62 -7.47 14.01
CA ARG A 36 10.09 -8.80 13.72
C ARG A 36 9.03 -9.21 14.73
N SER A 37 7.77 -8.97 14.45
CA SER A 37 6.68 -9.54 15.22
C SER A 37 6.83 -11.06 15.11
N GLN A 38 7.48 -11.64 16.10
CA GLN A 38 7.59 -13.09 16.21
C GLN A 38 6.21 -13.57 16.64
N ARG A 39 5.34 -13.81 15.66
CA ARG A 39 4.16 -14.60 15.98
C ARG A 39 4.64 -15.96 16.44
N HIS A 40 4.49 -16.20 17.72
CA HIS A 40 4.63 -17.51 18.33
C HIS A 40 3.40 -18.31 17.90
N GLY A 41 3.44 -18.91 16.71
CA GLY A 41 2.37 -19.69 16.14
C GLY A 41 2.78 -21.15 15.91
N ARG A 42 1.89 -21.95 15.35
CA ARG A 42 2.11 -23.34 14.97
C ARG A 42 2.96 -23.50 13.71
N GLY A 43 4.06 -22.73 13.58
CA GLY A 43 4.98 -22.81 12.45
C GLY A 43 5.76 -24.13 12.43
N SER A 44 6.35 -24.45 11.28
CA SER A 44 7.11 -25.69 11.08
C SER A 44 8.59 -25.56 11.45
N GLU A 45 9.14 -24.35 11.56
CA GLU A 45 10.54 -24.16 11.93
C GLU A 45 10.72 -23.81 13.40
N PHE A 46 11.60 -24.57 14.07
CA PHE A 46 11.99 -24.32 15.44
C PHE A 46 12.76 -22.99 15.52
N PHE A 47 12.29 -22.09 16.36
CA PHE A 47 12.91 -20.78 16.56
C PHE A 47 13.82 -20.75 17.80
N GLN A 48 13.22 -20.98 18.98
CA GLN A 48 13.94 -20.95 20.26
C GLN A 48 13.18 -21.72 21.36
N TYR A 49 13.88 -21.96 22.46
CA TYR A 49 13.24 -22.37 23.69
C TYR A 49 12.79 -21.15 24.50
N ARG A 50 11.62 -21.22 25.10
CA ARG A 50 11.18 -20.30 26.16
C ARG A 50 10.78 -21.08 27.41
N GLU A 51 10.83 -20.45 28.55
CA GLU A 51 10.34 -21.07 29.79
C GLU A 51 8.85 -21.39 29.64
N TYR A 52 8.45 -22.56 30.14
CA TYR A 52 7.05 -22.99 30.17
C TYR A 52 6.26 -22.10 31.12
N ALA A 53 5.19 -21.51 30.62
CA ALA A 53 4.22 -20.79 31.45
C ALA A 53 2.95 -21.65 31.63
N SER A 54 2.33 -21.55 32.80
CA SER A 54 1.08 -22.26 33.09
C SER A 54 -0.01 -21.85 32.10
N GLY A 55 -0.50 -22.82 31.31
CA GLY A 55 -1.46 -22.60 30.21
C GLY A 55 -0.89 -22.83 28.84
N ASP A 56 0.43 -23.03 28.67
CA ASP A 56 1.03 -23.42 27.42
C ASP A 56 0.62 -24.84 27.01
N ASP A 57 0.53 -25.05 25.68
CA ASP A 57 0.24 -26.40 25.13
C ASP A 57 1.37 -27.37 25.46
N LEU A 58 1.08 -28.41 26.22
CA LEU A 58 2.03 -29.45 26.61
C LEU A 58 2.68 -30.20 25.46
N LYS A 59 2.10 -30.13 24.26
CA LYS A 59 2.69 -30.71 23.04
C LYS A 59 3.92 -29.94 22.57
N LEU A 60 4.06 -28.69 22.98
CA LEU A 60 5.20 -27.83 22.66
C LEU A 60 6.35 -27.97 23.66
N VAL A 61 6.16 -28.67 24.77
CA VAL A 61 7.20 -28.91 25.78
C VAL A 61 8.26 -29.85 25.22
N ASP A 62 9.54 -29.48 25.35
CA ASP A 62 10.65 -30.37 25.02
C ASP A 62 10.97 -31.31 26.18
N TRP A 63 10.35 -32.48 26.16
CA TRP A 63 10.55 -33.49 27.18
C TRP A 63 11.99 -34.02 27.22
N LYS A 64 12.80 -33.88 26.17
CA LYS A 64 14.22 -34.26 26.15
C LYS A 64 15.07 -33.30 26.93
N VAL A 65 14.76 -32.00 26.87
CA VAL A 65 15.42 -30.97 27.69
C VAL A 65 15.05 -31.15 29.17
N TYR A 66 13.78 -31.38 29.44
CA TYR A 66 13.30 -31.65 30.76
C TYR A 66 14.01 -32.86 31.41
N ALA A 67 14.11 -33.99 30.66
CA ALA A 67 14.77 -35.18 31.18
C ALA A 67 16.28 -34.99 31.43
N LYS A 68 16.95 -34.05 30.73
CA LYS A 68 18.38 -33.80 30.86
C LYS A 68 18.74 -32.72 31.88
N ARG A 69 17.89 -31.68 31.99
CA ARG A 69 18.22 -30.48 32.80
C ARG A 69 17.20 -30.17 33.89
N GLY A 70 16.05 -30.87 33.93
CA GLY A 70 14.97 -30.58 34.86
C GLY A 70 14.22 -29.28 34.56
N GLU A 71 14.52 -28.60 33.47
CA GLU A 71 13.93 -27.32 33.11
C GLU A 71 12.76 -27.55 32.13
N LEU A 72 11.57 -27.06 32.48
CA LEU A 72 10.40 -27.08 31.60
C LEU A 72 10.52 -25.95 30.61
N VAL A 73 10.84 -26.30 29.35
CA VAL A 73 10.94 -25.35 28.24
C VAL A 73 9.95 -25.73 27.15
N SER A 74 9.28 -24.74 26.61
CA SER A 74 8.38 -24.87 25.48
C SER A 74 9.11 -24.47 24.19
N LYS A 75 8.92 -25.27 23.13
CA LYS A 75 9.41 -24.93 21.78
C LYS A 75 8.60 -23.81 21.22
N SER A 76 9.25 -22.72 20.87
CA SER A 76 8.67 -21.65 20.08
C SER A 76 8.99 -21.91 18.61
N PHE A 77 7.95 -21.94 17.78
CA PHE A 77 8.07 -22.09 16.34
C PHE A 77 7.85 -20.74 15.67
N GLN A 78 8.62 -20.45 14.65
CA GLN A 78 8.38 -19.31 13.79
C GLN A 78 7.37 -19.76 12.74
N GLU A 79 6.25 -19.06 12.63
CA GLU A 79 5.37 -19.21 11.48
C GLU A 79 6.05 -18.51 10.32
N ASP A 80 6.56 -19.28 9.36
CA ASP A 80 6.89 -18.75 8.04
C ASP A 80 5.57 -18.36 7.38
N THR A 81 5.10 -17.16 7.66
CA THR A 81 4.04 -16.54 6.86
C THR A 81 4.67 -16.17 5.52
N ASN A 82 4.80 -17.15 4.62
CA ASN A 82 5.16 -16.93 3.22
C ASN A 82 4.01 -16.20 2.50
N LEU A 83 3.57 -15.08 3.07
CA LEU A 83 2.56 -14.24 2.44
C LEU A 83 3.14 -13.67 1.16
N THR A 84 2.34 -13.63 0.13
CA THR A 84 2.68 -12.93 -1.09
C THR A 84 1.98 -11.58 -1.09
N CYS A 85 2.72 -10.50 -1.21
CA CYS A 85 2.21 -9.16 -1.36
C CYS A 85 2.42 -8.70 -2.80
N TYR A 86 1.36 -8.30 -3.48
CA TYR A 86 1.43 -7.64 -4.77
C TYR A 86 1.12 -6.16 -4.62
N LEU A 87 2.02 -5.33 -5.07
CA LEU A 87 1.83 -3.90 -5.21
C LEU A 87 1.39 -3.63 -6.64
N VAL A 88 0.22 -3.04 -6.81
CA VAL A 88 -0.39 -2.72 -8.09
C VAL A 88 -0.43 -1.21 -8.21
N LEU A 89 0.40 -0.67 -9.08
CA LEU A 89 0.64 0.76 -9.21
C LEU A 89 0.08 1.28 -10.54
N ASP A 90 -0.81 2.22 -10.43
CA ASP A 90 -1.28 3.03 -11.54
C ASP A 90 -0.23 4.07 -11.94
N THR A 91 0.08 4.11 -13.22
CA THR A 91 1.04 5.06 -13.81
C THR A 91 0.41 5.85 -14.96
N SER A 92 -0.92 5.97 -14.97
CA SER A 92 -1.65 6.80 -15.94
C SER A 92 -1.27 8.26 -15.84
N ALA A 93 -1.62 9.03 -16.87
CA ALA A 93 -1.28 10.45 -16.93
C ALA A 93 -1.86 11.24 -15.77
N SER A 94 -3.06 10.90 -15.29
CA SER A 94 -3.71 11.53 -14.13
C SER A 94 -2.85 11.44 -12.86
N MET A 95 -2.10 10.35 -12.67
CA MET A 95 -1.18 10.17 -11.54
C MET A 95 0.02 11.14 -11.57
N GLY A 96 0.28 11.79 -12.71
CA GLY A 96 1.29 12.84 -12.84
C GLY A 96 0.88 14.18 -12.25
N TYR A 97 -0.38 14.35 -11.87
CA TYR A 97 -0.86 15.61 -11.32
C TYR A 97 -0.15 15.98 -10.02
N GLN A 98 0.20 17.28 -9.93
CA GLN A 98 0.75 17.91 -8.75
C GLN A 98 0.17 19.31 -8.65
N GLY A 99 -0.64 19.53 -7.66
CA GLY A 99 -1.25 20.81 -7.35
C GLY A 99 -0.30 21.77 -6.63
N SER A 100 -0.78 22.97 -6.41
CA SER A 100 0.02 24.05 -5.78
C SER A 100 0.33 23.79 -4.30
N ARG A 101 -0.47 22.97 -3.64
CA ARG A 101 -0.35 22.62 -2.22
C ARG A 101 0.45 21.34 -1.97
N SER A 102 0.91 20.69 -3.03
CA SER A 102 1.62 19.41 -2.95
C SER A 102 3.10 19.53 -3.20
N SER A 103 3.89 18.78 -2.45
CA SER A 103 5.34 18.69 -2.61
C SER A 103 5.79 17.74 -3.72
N CYS A 104 4.90 16.85 -4.16
CA CYS A 104 5.18 15.87 -5.20
C CYS A 104 3.90 15.47 -5.94
N SER A 105 4.06 14.81 -7.10
CA SER A 105 2.94 14.25 -7.84
C SER A 105 2.30 13.06 -7.13
N LYS A 106 1.05 12.72 -7.48
CA LYS A 106 0.35 11.52 -7.00
C LYS A 106 1.17 10.25 -7.24
N LEU A 107 1.77 10.11 -8.43
CA LEU A 107 2.63 8.97 -8.75
C LEU A 107 3.84 8.89 -7.81
N ARG A 108 4.51 10.01 -7.55
CA ARG A 108 5.66 10.01 -6.64
C ARG A 108 5.26 9.61 -5.23
N TYR A 109 4.14 10.10 -4.72
CA TYR A 109 3.60 9.73 -3.43
C TYR A 109 3.25 8.24 -3.37
N ALA A 110 2.55 7.72 -4.38
CA ALA A 110 2.22 6.30 -4.49
C ALA A 110 3.46 5.41 -4.57
N CYS A 111 4.52 5.83 -5.29
CA CYS A 111 5.81 5.13 -5.32
C CYS A 111 6.50 5.10 -3.94
N MET A 112 6.42 6.18 -3.15
CA MET A 112 6.96 6.19 -1.79
C MET A 112 6.22 5.19 -0.89
N LEU A 113 4.88 5.12 -0.97
CA LEU A 113 4.07 4.13 -0.27
C LEU A 113 4.43 2.71 -0.70
N ALA A 114 4.47 2.44 -2.00
CA ALA A 114 4.83 1.14 -2.56
C ALA A 114 6.21 0.68 -2.08
N ALA A 115 7.19 1.58 -2.05
CA ALA A 115 8.53 1.28 -1.55
C ALA A 115 8.51 0.91 -0.06
N CYS A 116 7.75 1.65 0.77
CA CYS A 116 7.61 1.35 2.19
C CYS A 116 6.94 -0.01 2.44
N PHE A 117 5.87 -0.33 1.71
CA PHE A 117 5.21 -1.63 1.81
C PHE A 117 6.12 -2.77 1.37
N ALA A 118 6.86 -2.59 0.25
CA ALA A 118 7.85 -3.56 -0.20
C ALA A 118 8.93 -3.80 0.85
N TYR A 119 9.43 -2.73 1.46
CA TYR A 119 10.45 -2.81 2.51
C TYR A 119 9.94 -3.56 3.75
N ILE A 120 8.73 -3.21 4.24
CA ILE A 120 8.11 -3.87 5.40
C ILE A 120 7.92 -5.36 5.12
N ALA A 121 7.26 -5.71 4.01
CA ALA A 121 6.99 -7.09 3.65
C ALA A 121 8.29 -7.89 3.48
N ASN A 122 9.29 -7.36 2.79
CA ASN A 122 10.60 -8.01 2.62
C ASN A 122 11.33 -8.18 3.96
N ARG A 123 11.25 -7.19 4.87
CA ARG A 123 11.87 -7.28 6.21
C ARG A 123 11.27 -8.40 7.05
N GLN A 124 10.00 -8.74 6.79
CA GLN A 124 9.27 -9.81 7.47
C GLN A 124 9.46 -11.19 6.79
N GLY A 125 10.19 -11.25 5.69
CA GLY A 125 10.46 -12.49 4.95
C GLY A 125 9.43 -12.81 3.89
N ASP A 126 8.43 -11.93 3.64
CA ASP A 126 7.43 -12.16 2.62
C ASP A 126 7.95 -11.95 1.21
N ARG A 127 7.20 -12.51 0.28
CA ARG A 127 7.44 -12.32 -1.14
C ARG A 127 6.68 -11.10 -1.63
N VAL A 128 7.37 -10.17 -2.30
CA VAL A 128 6.78 -8.96 -2.84
C VAL A 128 6.88 -8.98 -4.36
N GLY A 129 5.76 -8.72 -5.03
CA GLY A 129 5.68 -8.46 -6.46
C GLY A 129 5.28 -7.02 -6.72
N LEU A 130 5.56 -6.54 -7.93
CA LEU A 130 5.12 -5.22 -8.41
C LEU A 130 4.51 -5.38 -9.79
N PHE A 131 3.32 -4.81 -9.97
CA PHE A 131 2.66 -4.68 -11.26
C PHE A 131 2.34 -3.20 -11.48
N ALA A 132 2.94 -2.58 -12.48
CA ALA A 132 2.67 -1.21 -12.86
C ALA A 132 1.96 -1.16 -14.21
N TYR A 133 0.97 -0.31 -14.34
CA TYR A 133 0.11 -0.23 -15.52
C TYR A 133 -0.38 1.20 -15.80
N SER A 134 -0.83 1.42 -17.04
CA SER A 134 -1.69 2.51 -17.46
C SER A 134 -2.71 1.94 -18.47
N ASP A 135 -2.66 2.30 -19.73
CA ASP A 135 -3.37 1.63 -20.84
C ASP A 135 -2.86 0.21 -21.15
N LYS A 136 -1.70 -0.12 -20.62
CA LYS A 136 -1.04 -1.43 -20.73
C LYS A 136 -0.12 -1.69 -19.54
N ALA A 137 0.30 -2.93 -19.40
CA ALA A 137 1.30 -3.29 -18.40
C ALA A 137 2.64 -2.62 -18.71
N LYS A 138 3.14 -1.80 -17.78
CA LYS A 138 4.45 -1.13 -17.84
C LYS A 138 5.55 -1.99 -17.25
N ALA A 139 5.26 -2.67 -16.14
CA ALA A 139 6.19 -3.56 -15.48
C ALA A 139 5.46 -4.69 -14.75
N TRP A 140 6.08 -5.87 -14.74
CA TRP A 140 5.61 -7.02 -13.96
C TRP A 140 6.79 -7.73 -13.30
N ILE A 141 7.00 -7.44 -12.03
CA ILE A 141 8.03 -8.07 -11.21
C ILE A 141 7.39 -9.16 -10.36
N GLN A 142 7.75 -10.40 -10.67
CA GLN A 142 7.19 -11.56 -9.95
C GLN A 142 7.61 -11.57 -8.48
N PRO A 143 6.73 -12.06 -7.56
CA PRO A 143 6.98 -12.01 -6.14
C PRO A 143 8.18 -12.85 -5.71
N ARG A 144 9.12 -12.20 -5.07
CA ARG A 144 10.28 -12.83 -4.42
C ARG A 144 10.63 -12.08 -3.14
N SER A 145 11.46 -12.67 -2.31
CA SER A 145 12.03 -12.02 -1.12
C SER A 145 13.53 -11.80 -1.31
N GLY A 146 14.12 -11.03 -0.41
CA GLY A 146 15.54 -10.77 -0.33
C GLY A 146 15.97 -9.40 -0.85
N ARG A 147 17.14 -8.97 -0.37
CA ARG A 147 17.65 -7.60 -0.58
C ARG A 147 17.84 -7.22 -2.05
N GLY A 148 18.38 -8.15 -2.85
CA GLY A 148 18.57 -7.89 -4.29
C GLY A 148 17.26 -7.72 -5.05
N HIS A 149 16.21 -8.44 -4.63
CA HIS A 149 14.89 -8.30 -5.19
C HIS A 149 14.22 -6.98 -4.79
N LEU A 150 14.36 -6.58 -3.53
CA LEU A 150 13.88 -5.29 -3.05
C LEU A 150 14.51 -4.12 -3.82
N ASN A 151 15.83 -4.15 -4.03
CA ASN A 151 16.52 -3.13 -4.83
C ASN A 151 15.98 -3.08 -6.28
N ARG A 152 15.62 -4.22 -6.86
CA ARG A 152 15.01 -4.26 -8.20
C ARG A 152 13.65 -3.56 -8.21
N ILE A 153 12.84 -3.73 -7.17
CA ILE A 153 11.58 -3.01 -7.02
C ILE A 153 11.85 -1.50 -6.90
N PHE A 154 12.79 -1.09 -6.05
CA PHE A 154 13.13 0.33 -5.88
C PHE A 154 13.61 0.98 -7.18
N THR A 155 14.44 0.29 -7.95
CA THR A 155 14.91 0.77 -9.26
C THR A 155 13.74 0.94 -10.24
N ALA A 156 12.78 0.01 -10.24
CA ALA A 156 11.59 0.14 -11.07
C ALA A 156 10.72 1.33 -10.66
N LEU A 157 10.46 1.49 -9.35
CA LEU A 157 9.68 2.63 -8.82
C LEU A 157 10.32 3.99 -9.14
N ALA A 158 11.65 4.07 -9.14
CA ALA A 158 12.38 5.29 -9.47
C ALA A 158 12.31 5.65 -10.96
N GLY A 159 12.02 4.68 -11.83
CA GLY A 159 11.98 4.89 -13.28
C GLY A 159 10.58 5.08 -13.86
N PHE A 160 9.52 5.08 -13.05
CA PHE A 160 8.17 5.28 -13.58
C PHE A 160 7.89 6.75 -13.86
N GLU A 161 7.27 6.98 -15.00
CA GLU A 161 6.71 8.25 -15.43
C GLU A 161 5.20 8.09 -15.64
N ALA A 162 4.45 9.14 -15.30
CA ALA A 162 3.01 9.15 -15.46
C ALA A 162 2.66 9.43 -16.91
N GLU A 163 2.09 8.45 -17.62
CA GLU A 163 1.74 8.55 -19.02
C GLU A 163 0.69 7.52 -19.44
N GLY A 164 -0.08 7.86 -20.48
CA GLY A 164 -1.14 7.01 -21.02
C GLY A 164 -2.46 7.14 -20.25
N ALA A 165 -3.52 6.60 -20.83
CA ALA A 165 -4.82 6.53 -20.20
C ALA A 165 -4.87 5.39 -19.16
N ASN A 166 -5.87 5.41 -18.32
CA ASN A 166 -6.10 4.34 -17.36
C ASN A 166 -6.95 3.21 -17.98
N ASP A 167 -6.57 1.96 -17.76
CA ASP A 167 -7.39 0.78 -18.03
C ASP A 167 -7.28 -0.23 -16.88
N HIS A 168 -8.05 0.02 -15.83
CA HIS A 168 -8.13 -0.87 -14.67
C HIS A 168 -8.59 -2.27 -15.06
N ARG A 169 -9.56 -2.40 -15.95
CA ARG A 169 -10.15 -3.69 -16.36
C ARG A 169 -9.14 -4.61 -17.01
N SER A 170 -8.45 -4.14 -18.04
CA SER A 170 -7.44 -4.93 -18.74
C SER A 170 -6.28 -5.30 -17.84
N SER A 171 -5.84 -4.34 -17.02
CA SER A 171 -4.75 -4.52 -16.07
C SER A 171 -5.06 -5.55 -15.01
N TRP A 172 -6.26 -5.51 -14.44
CA TRP A 172 -6.69 -6.52 -13.47
C TRP A 172 -6.82 -7.92 -14.08
N ASN A 173 -7.43 -8.03 -15.27
CA ASN A 173 -7.52 -9.32 -15.96
C ASN A 173 -6.14 -9.93 -16.23
N THR A 174 -5.18 -9.08 -16.60
CA THR A 174 -3.79 -9.49 -16.80
C THR A 174 -3.16 -9.97 -15.49
N LEU A 175 -3.30 -9.21 -14.42
CA LEU A 175 -2.74 -9.53 -13.11
C LEU A 175 -3.37 -10.80 -12.52
N SER A 176 -4.69 -10.92 -12.54
CA SER A 176 -5.43 -12.02 -11.92
C SER A 176 -5.04 -13.39 -12.48
N SER A 177 -4.64 -13.46 -13.77
CA SER A 177 -4.17 -14.69 -14.40
C SER A 177 -2.86 -15.22 -13.82
N GLY A 178 -2.08 -14.38 -13.15
CA GLY A 178 -0.75 -14.72 -12.59
C GLY A 178 -0.64 -14.62 -11.06
N LEU A 179 -1.74 -14.30 -10.35
CA LEU A 179 -1.73 -14.23 -8.90
C LEU A 179 -1.78 -15.61 -8.26
N PRO A 180 -0.86 -15.96 -7.34
CA PRO A 180 -1.00 -17.14 -6.51
C PRO A 180 -2.13 -16.93 -5.48
N GLY A 181 -2.84 -18.00 -5.11
CA GLY A 181 -3.84 -17.94 -4.04
C GLY A 181 -3.24 -17.48 -2.71
N LYS A 182 -4.04 -16.85 -1.85
CA LYS A 182 -3.64 -16.24 -0.58
C LYS A 182 -2.58 -15.15 -0.75
N SER A 183 -2.93 -14.11 -1.48
CA SER A 183 -2.09 -12.93 -1.66
C SER A 183 -2.79 -11.70 -1.08
N LEU A 184 -2.01 -10.81 -0.50
CA LEU A 184 -2.42 -9.44 -0.23
C LEU A 184 -2.12 -8.60 -1.49
N VAL A 185 -3.14 -7.96 -2.03
CA VAL A 185 -3.01 -7.09 -3.21
C VAL A 185 -3.29 -5.65 -2.79
N VAL A 186 -2.32 -4.79 -2.96
CA VAL A 186 -2.41 -3.38 -2.63
C VAL A 186 -2.46 -2.57 -3.91
N PHE A 187 -3.59 -1.95 -4.17
CA PHE A 187 -3.78 -1.05 -5.30
C PHE A 187 -3.45 0.38 -4.89
N LEU A 188 -2.71 1.07 -5.73
CA LEU A 188 -2.29 2.45 -5.58
C LEU A 188 -2.67 3.22 -6.85
N SER A 189 -3.72 4.03 -6.80
CA SER A 189 -4.28 4.80 -7.91
C SER A 189 -5.07 5.99 -7.37
N ASP A 190 -5.47 6.91 -8.21
CA ASP A 190 -6.45 7.94 -7.85
C ASP A 190 -7.91 7.45 -7.97
N PHE A 191 -8.16 6.37 -8.69
CA PHE A 191 -9.47 5.74 -8.90
C PHE A 191 -10.57 6.69 -9.38
N LEU A 192 -10.23 7.81 -10.00
CA LEU A 192 -11.22 8.84 -10.37
C LEU A 192 -12.24 8.38 -11.42
N GLU A 193 -11.91 7.36 -12.21
CA GLU A 193 -12.80 6.82 -13.24
C GLU A 193 -13.31 5.39 -12.94
N ALA A 194 -13.01 4.86 -11.76
CA ALA A 194 -13.20 3.43 -11.47
C ALA A 194 -14.43 3.10 -10.60
N GLU A 195 -15.25 4.09 -10.26
CA GLU A 195 -16.34 3.93 -9.28
C GLU A 195 -17.27 2.75 -9.57
N GLU A 196 -17.66 2.57 -10.84
CA GLU A 196 -18.62 1.54 -11.23
C GLU A 196 -17.97 0.18 -11.56
N GLU A 197 -16.81 0.19 -12.18
CA GLU A 197 -16.17 -1.01 -12.71
C GLU A 197 -15.27 -1.73 -11.71
N LEU A 198 -14.53 -0.99 -10.89
CA LEU A 198 -13.54 -1.54 -9.97
C LEU A 198 -14.13 -2.52 -8.95
N PRO A 199 -15.26 -2.23 -8.28
CA PRO A 199 -15.85 -3.17 -7.32
C PRO A 199 -16.24 -4.51 -7.95
N GLU A 200 -16.71 -4.49 -9.19
CA GLU A 200 -17.13 -5.70 -9.91
C GLU A 200 -15.95 -6.61 -10.21
N HIS A 201 -14.83 -6.03 -10.66
CA HIS A 201 -13.59 -6.76 -10.90
C HIS A 201 -12.95 -7.29 -9.62
N LEU A 202 -12.95 -6.50 -8.55
CA LEU A 202 -12.41 -6.89 -7.26
C LEU A 202 -13.27 -7.93 -6.54
N ARG A 203 -14.58 -8.01 -6.82
CA ARG A 203 -15.45 -9.08 -6.30
C ARG A 203 -14.96 -10.47 -6.70
N PHE A 204 -14.53 -10.64 -7.94
CA PHE A 204 -13.94 -11.90 -8.38
C PHE A 204 -12.65 -12.21 -7.63
N ALA A 205 -11.81 -11.20 -7.41
CA ALA A 205 -10.56 -11.34 -6.69
C ALA A 205 -10.76 -11.76 -5.24
N THR A 206 -11.68 -11.13 -4.53
CA THR A 206 -11.98 -11.46 -3.13
C THR A 206 -12.59 -12.87 -3.00
N SER A 207 -13.41 -13.30 -3.99
CA SER A 207 -13.94 -14.68 -4.03
C SER A 207 -12.85 -15.72 -4.21
N ALA A 208 -11.71 -15.38 -4.82
CA ALA A 208 -10.55 -16.24 -5.05
C ALA A 208 -9.54 -16.27 -3.88
N ARG A 209 -9.89 -15.73 -2.70
CA ARG A 209 -9.08 -15.69 -1.47
C ARG A 209 -7.94 -14.68 -1.50
N TYR A 210 -8.09 -13.58 -2.20
CA TYR A 210 -7.18 -12.45 -2.08
C TYR A 210 -7.69 -11.49 -1.01
N GLU A 211 -6.78 -10.89 -0.28
CA GLU A 211 -7.06 -9.72 0.54
C GLU A 211 -6.70 -8.49 -0.30
N CYS A 212 -7.62 -7.56 -0.45
CA CYS A 212 -7.41 -6.38 -1.29
C CYS A 212 -7.46 -5.10 -0.46
N LEU A 213 -6.48 -4.22 -0.67
CA LEU A 213 -6.42 -2.88 -0.12
C LEU A 213 -6.32 -1.89 -1.28
N CYS A 214 -7.29 -1.00 -1.40
CA CYS A 214 -7.25 0.12 -2.33
C CYS A 214 -6.82 1.38 -1.56
N LEU A 215 -5.69 1.93 -1.94
CA LEU A 215 -5.18 3.20 -1.44
C LEU A 215 -5.33 4.24 -2.55
N GLN A 216 -6.31 5.10 -2.37
CA GLN A 216 -6.50 6.23 -3.26
C GLN A 216 -5.49 7.32 -2.92
N THR A 217 -4.86 7.87 -3.96
CA THR A 217 -3.95 9.00 -3.83
C THR A 217 -4.51 10.20 -4.56
N LEU A 218 -4.88 11.23 -3.82
CA LEU A 218 -5.42 12.48 -4.35
C LEU A 218 -4.49 13.65 -4.03
N ASP A 219 -4.55 14.67 -4.87
CA ASP A 219 -3.94 15.95 -4.56
C ASP A 219 -4.90 16.81 -3.70
N PRO A 220 -4.42 17.60 -2.73
CA PRO A 220 -5.29 18.53 -2.00
C PRO A 220 -6.08 19.49 -2.89
N ASP A 221 -5.56 19.85 -4.09
CA ASP A 221 -6.25 20.70 -5.04
C ASP A 221 -7.37 19.97 -5.79
N GLU A 222 -7.40 18.62 -5.76
CA GLU A 222 -8.50 17.80 -6.27
C GLU A 222 -9.65 17.66 -5.26
N LEU A 223 -9.39 17.77 -3.96
CA LEU A 223 -10.42 17.74 -2.93
C LEU A 223 -11.07 19.10 -2.71
N ASP A 224 -10.31 20.16 -2.84
CA ASP A 224 -10.76 21.52 -2.70
C ASP A 224 -10.03 22.41 -3.70
N LEU A 225 -10.76 22.99 -4.64
CA LEU A 225 -10.20 23.83 -5.68
C LEU A 225 -9.31 24.94 -5.11
N PRO A 226 -8.14 25.21 -5.72
CA PRO A 226 -7.25 26.24 -5.25
C PRO A 226 -7.91 27.64 -5.30
N ASP A 227 -7.45 28.54 -4.44
CA ASP A 227 -7.94 29.91 -4.40
C ASP A 227 -7.40 30.70 -5.61
N SER A 228 -8.25 30.80 -6.62
CA SER A 228 -7.98 31.53 -7.86
C SER A 228 -9.26 32.18 -8.39
N GLU A 229 -9.14 33.31 -9.07
CA GLU A 229 -10.30 33.95 -9.72
C GLU A 229 -10.79 33.16 -10.94
N ALA A 230 -9.87 32.48 -11.64
CA ALA A 230 -10.16 31.64 -12.79
C ALA A 230 -9.22 30.44 -12.84
N LEU A 231 -9.76 29.27 -13.12
CA LEU A 231 -9.00 28.04 -13.38
C LEU A 231 -9.37 27.49 -14.75
N ARG A 232 -8.35 26.90 -15.37
CA ARG A 232 -8.49 26.12 -16.59
C ARG A 232 -8.21 24.66 -16.22
N PHE A 233 -9.24 23.85 -16.30
CA PHE A 233 -9.12 22.42 -16.17
C PHE A 233 -8.81 21.81 -17.52
N SER A 234 -7.78 21.01 -17.58
CA SER A 234 -7.38 20.25 -18.76
C SER A 234 -7.43 18.77 -18.41
N GLU A 235 -8.13 18.01 -19.19
CA GLU A 235 -8.16 16.56 -19.06
C GLU A 235 -6.76 16.00 -19.30
N MET A 236 -6.23 15.22 -18.36
CA MET A 236 -4.87 14.69 -18.46
C MET A 236 -4.79 13.46 -19.37
N GLU A 237 -5.90 12.76 -19.54
CA GLU A 237 -6.02 11.55 -20.36
C GLU A 237 -6.80 11.78 -21.66
N GLY A 238 -7.23 13.02 -21.92
CA GLY A 238 -8.02 13.41 -23.09
C GLY A 238 -7.66 14.78 -23.63
N THR A 239 -8.60 15.40 -24.32
CA THR A 239 -8.40 16.69 -25.00
C THR A 239 -9.36 17.80 -24.57
N HIS A 240 -10.21 17.52 -23.57
CA HIS A 240 -11.20 18.48 -23.11
C HIS A 240 -10.58 19.51 -22.18
N GLU A 241 -11.03 20.73 -22.34
CA GLU A 241 -10.63 21.86 -21.48
C GLU A 241 -11.87 22.64 -21.07
N ILE A 242 -11.95 22.96 -19.78
CA ILE A 242 -13.03 23.75 -19.20
C ILE A 242 -12.40 24.91 -18.41
N SER A 243 -12.85 26.11 -18.71
CA SER A 243 -12.47 27.29 -17.95
C SER A 243 -13.63 27.69 -17.05
N THR A 244 -13.34 27.87 -15.76
CA THR A 244 -14.37 28.23 -14.78
C THR A 244 -13.80 29.09 -13.66
N SER A 245 -14.68 29.67 -12.86
CA SER A 245 -14.31 30.42 -11.65
C SER A 245 -14.50 29.53 -10.43
N PRO A 246 -13.42 29.17 -9.71
CA PRO A 246 -13.52 28.33 -8.51
C PRO A 246 -14.54 28.82 -7.48
N PRO A 247 -14.62 30.13 -7.16
CA PRO A 247 -15.60 30.61 -6.21
C PRO A 247 -17.05 30.32 -6.58
N ALA A 248 -17.35 30.20 -7.89
CA ALA A 248 -18.72 29.94 -8.35
C ALA A 248 -19.15 28.46 -8.25
N ILE A 249 -18.19 27.53 -8.29
CA ILE A 249 -18.47 26.09 -8.36
C ILE A 249 -17.94 25.30 -7.16
N ARG A 250 -17.18 25.92 -6.24
CA ARG A 250 -16.46 25.24 -5.16
C ARG A 250 -17.36 24.34 -4.32
N GLU A 251 -18.50 24.84 -3.88
CA GLU A 251 -19.42 24.08 -3.01
C GLU A 251 -20.02 22.88 -3.75
N ASP A 252 -20.45 23.08 -4.99
CA ASP A 252 -21.00 22.00 -5.81
C ASP A 252 -19.90 20.95 -6.15
N TYR A 253 -18.69 21.40 -6.44
CA TYR A 253 -17.55 20.54 -6.70
C TYR A 253 -17.21 19.67 -5.47
N LYS A 254 -17.11 20.30 -4.28
CA LYS A 254 -16.86 19.59 -3.03
C LYS A 254 -17.95 18.57 -2.72
N ALA A 255 -19.20 18.96 -2.89
CA ALA A 255 -20.31 18.04 -2.68
C ALA A 255 -20.24 16.84 -3.64
N GLY A 256 -19.99 17.09 -4.92
CA GLY A 256 -19.81 16.02 -5.91
C GLY A 256 -18.62 15.10 -5.62
N MET A 257 -17.47 15.66 -5.21
CA MET A 257 -16.28 14.87 -4.85
C MET A 257 -16.54 14.02 -3.60
N ASN A 258 -17.18 14.57 -2.57
CA ASN A 258 -17.52 13.81 -1.37
C ASN A 258 -18.51 12.67 -1.69
N ASP A 259 -19.55 12.95 -2.48
CA ASP A 259 -20.49 11.93 -2.94
C ASP A 259 -19.78 10.80 -3.73
N PHE A 260 -18.83 11.15 -4.59
CA PHE A 260 -18.02 10.18 -5.32
C PHE A 260 -17.20 9.30 -4.37
N LEU A 261 -16.48 9.91 -3.42
CA LEU A 261 -15.64 9.19 -2.46
C LEU A 261 -16.45 8.26 -1.56
N ASP A 262 -17.61 8.72 -1.09
CA ASP A 262 -18.52 7.92 -0.26
C ASP A 262 -19.06 6.72 -1.06
N ARG A 263 -19.51 6.93 -2.30
CA ARG A 263 -19.99 5.83 -3.17
C ARG A 263 -18.88 4.83 -3.47
N LEU A 264 -17.68 5.29 -3.80
CA LEU A 264 -16.53 4.40 -4.05
C LEU A 264 -16.21 3.54 -2.82
N LYS A 265 -16.15 4.16 -1.65
CA LYS A 265 -15.92 3.48 -0.38
C LYS A 265 -17.00 2.43 -0.07
N ASP A 266 -18.27 2.81 -0.21
CA ASP A 266 -19.40 1.91 0.06
C ASP A 266 -19.41 0.73 -0.92
N ASN A 267 -19.18 1.00 -2.20
CA ASN A 267 -19.13 -0.02 -3.23
C ASN A 267 -17.98 -1.03 -3.00
N LEU A 268 -16.81 -0.56 -2.59
CA LEU A 268 -15.68 -1.42 -2.25
C LEU A 268 -15.93 -2.24 -0.98
N ALA A 269 -16.58 -1.64 0.02
CA ALA A 269 -16.97 -2.34 1.26
C ALA A 269 -17.94 -3.50 0.99
N LEU A 270 -18.88 -3.36 0.03
CA LEU A 270 -19.80 -4.44 -0.37
C LEU A 270 -19.10 -5.68 -0.91
N VAL A 271 -17.90 -5.53 -1.43
CA VAL A 271 -17.07 -6.64 -1.95
C VAL A 271 -15.92 -7.01 -1.02
N ASN A 272 -15.93 -6.56 0.24
CA ASN A 272 -14.92 -6.81 1.27
C ASN A 272 -13.52 -6.35 0.85
N VAL A 273 -13.41 -5.22 0.15
CA VAL A 273 -12.17 -4.54 -0.17
C VAL A 273 -11.98 -3.41 0.81
N GLU A 274 -10.83 -3.36 1.47
CA GLU A 274 -10.47 -2.23 2.29
C GLU A 274 -10.09 -1.04 1.42
N PHE A 275 -10.57 0.15 1.81
CA PHE A 275 -10.33 1.38 1.08
C PHE A 275 -9.89 2.49 2.02
N GLU A 276 -8.89 3.26 1.60
CA GLU A 276 -8.45 4.47 2.27
C GLU A 276 -8.07 5.52 1.24
N SER A 277 -8.57 6.74 1.40
CA SER A 277 -8.19 7.89 0.59
C SER A 277 -7.12 8.71 1.33
N LEU A 278 -6.03 9.01 0.64
CA LEU A 278 -4.87 9.72 1.14
C LEU A 278 -4.57 10.91 0.25
N THR A 279 -4.19 12.02 0.84
CA THR A 279 -3.70 13.17 0.09
C THR A 279 -2.18 13.18 0.03
N THR A 280 -1.62 13.77 -1.02
CA THR A 280 -0.17 13.83 -1.26
C THR A 280 0.60 14.62 -0.20
N ASP A 281 -0.08 15.39 0.63
CA ASP A 281 0.45 16.08 1.81
C ASP A 281 0.28 15.28 3.12
N ALA A 282 -0.42 14.13 3.08
CA ALA A 282 -0.61 13.30 4.26
C ALA A 282 0.65 12.51 4.63
N HIS A 283 0.86 12.32 5.95
CA HIS A 283 1.94 11.48 6.44
C HIS A 283 1.78 10.03 5.98
N LEU A 284 2.83 9.46 5.39
CA LEU A 284 2.87 8.06 4.93
C LEU A 284 2.57 7.05 6.06
N GLY A 285 2.81 7.42 7.30
CA GLY A 285 2.59 6.59 8.48
C GLY A 285 1.16 6.06 8.62
N HIS A 286 0.15 6.84 8.22
CA HIS A 286 -1.26 6.41 8.26
C HIS A 286 -1.49 5.17 7.39
N ALA A 287 -1.09 5.22 6.13
CA ALA A 287 -1.21 4.10 5.21
C ALA A 287 -0.40 2.88 5.67
N LEU A 288 0.77 3.10 6.28
CA LEU A 288 1.59 2.01 6.82
C LEU A 288 0.89 1.28 7.97
N HIS A 289 0.22 1.99 8.87
CA HIS A 289 -0.57 1.38 9.94
C HIS A 289 -1.72 0.54 9.39
N ARG A 290 -2.42 1.05 8.37
CA ARG A 290 -3.51 0.32 7.70
C ARG A 290 -3.02 -0.98 7.05
N PHE A 291 -1.96 -0.88 6.25
CA PHE A 291 -1.31 -2.03 5.64
C PHE A 291 -0.92 -3.12 6.65
N LEU A 292 -0.36 -2.70 7.80
CA LEU A 292 0.00 -3.62 8.86
C LEU A 292 -1.22 -4.23 9.56
N GLY A 293 -2.29 -3.44 9.74
CA GLY A 293 -3.56 -3.90 10.32
C GLY A 293 -4.15 -5.07 9.54
N MET A 294 -4.25 -4.94 8.21
CA MET A 294 -4.70 -6.02 7.33
C MET A 294 -3.83 -7.26 7.43
N ARG A 295 -2.52 -7.05 7.44
CA ARG A 295 -1.58 -8.15 7.46
C ARG A 295 -1.59 -8.96 8.75
N TYR A 296 -1.87 -8.34 9.89
CA TYR A 296 -1.78 -8.99 11.20
C TYR A 296 -3.15 -9.37 11.79
N GLY A 297 -4.25 -9.02 11.13
CA GLY A 297 -5.59 -9.07 11.72
C GLY A 297 -5.68 -8.10 12.89
N SER A 298 -6.75 -7.37 13.02
CA SER A 298 -6.94 -6.29 14.00
C SER A 298 -6.14 -6.48 15.27
N LEU A 299 -5.20 -5.56 15.52
CA LEU A 299 -4.59 -5.37 16.82
C LEU A 299 -5.64 -4.95 17.83
#